data_4a42b5c695a2c126f4e2df5e5de12b56
#
_entry.id   4a42b5c695a2c126f4e2df5e5de12b56
#
_cell.length_a   1.000
_cell.length_b   1.000
_cell.length_c   1.000
_cell.angle_alpha   90.00
_cell.angle_beta   90.00
_cell.angle_gamma   90.00
#
_symmetry.space_group_name_H-M   'P 1'
#
loop_
_entity.id
_entity.type
_entity.pdbx_description
1 polymer ?
#
loop_
_entity_poly.entity_id
_entity_poly.type
_entity_poly.pdbx_seq_one_letter_code
_entity_poly.pdbx_strand_id
1 'polypeptide(L)'
;EKIRRQNQEFSMEGLRVLAFTYREIPDNHVLTTEDEKHLVFLGLIAMMDPPRPEAIQAGADAKRAGIRTVMITGDHKITARAIAKQLGIYQEGDLAVTGRELDAMSEKELQEKLEKICVYARVSPEHKIRIVKAWQKKGRIVSMTGDGVNDAPALKRADIGVAMGITGTEVAKDAADMILLDDNFATIIQAVVNGRNVYRNIKNAILFLLSGNMAAILAVLYTSLAGLPVPFAPVHLLFINLLTDSLPAIA
;
A
#
# COMPACT_ATOMS: atom_id res chain seq x y z
N GLU A 1 -36.25 16.02 -1.88
CA GLU A 1 -36.17 14.57 -1.63
C GLU A 1 -35.67 13.83 -2.88
N LYS A 2 -36.26 14.04 -4.06
CA LYS A 2 -35.89 13.42 -5.34
C LYS A 2 -34.40 13.69 -5.71
N ILE A 3 -33.92 14.94 -5.57
CA ILE A 3 -32.53 15.33 -5.85
C ILE A 3 -31.56 14.60 -4.93
N ARG A 4 -31.86 14.50 -3.62
CA ARG A 4 -31.01 13.78 -2.66
C ARG A 4 -30.92 12.28 -2.98
N ARG A 5 -32.02 11.68 -3.36
CA ARG A 5 -32.07 10.28 -3.77
C ARG A 5 -31.22 10.04 -5.02
N GLN A 6 -31.37 10.88 -6.05
CA GLN A 6 -30.57 10.78 -7.27
C GLN A 6 -29.07 10.97 -7.01
N ASN A 7 -28.70 11.94 -6.16
CA ASN A 7 -27.31 12.12 -5.73
C ASN A 7 -26.77 10.88 -5.00
N GLN A 8 -27.58 10.25 -4.17
CA GLN A 8 -27.19 9.04 -3.46
C GLN A 8 -27.02 7.85 -4.42
N GLU A 9 -27.91 7.68 -5.40
CA GLU A 9 -27.81 6.66 -6.45
C GLU A 9 -26.48 6.81 -7.22
N PHE A 10 -26.18 8.00 -7.74
CA PHE A 10 -24.93 8.29 -8.42
C PHE A 10 -23.68 8.06 -7.53
N SER A 11 -23.76 8.45 -6.27
CA SER A 11 -22.66 8.22 -5.33
C SER A 11 -22.43 6.74 -5.04
N MET A 12 -23.50 5.92 -5.04
CA MET A 12 -23.39 4.46 -4.87
C MET A 12 -22.75 3.77 -6.07
N GLU A 13 -22.82 4.38 -7.26
CA GLU A 13 -22.11 3.94 -8.47
C GLU A 13 -20.65 4.42 -8.51
N GLY A 14 -20.18 5.16 -7.49
CA GLY A 14 -18.83 5.69 -7.43
C GLY A 14 -18.63 7.02 -8.15
N LEU A 15 -19.72 7.67 -8.57
CA LEU A 15 -19.67 8.93 -9.28
C LEU A 15 -19.48 10.12 -8.32
N ARG A 16 -18.65 11.07 -8.74
CA ARG A 16 -18.57 12.39 -8.11
C ARG A 16 -19.66 13.27 -8.67
N VAL A 17 -20.52 13.79 -7.81
CA VAL A 17 -21.71 14.55 -8.22
C VAL A 17 -21.54 16.03 -7.87
N LEU A 18 -21.81 16.88 -8.87
CA LEU A 18 -21.89 18.32 -8.70
C LEU A 18 -23.32 18.78 -8.98
N ALA A 19 -23.83 19.67 -8.14
CA ALA A 19 -25.12 20.33 -8.34
C ALA A 19 -24.90 21.69 -9.00
N PHE A 20 -25.65 21.98 -10.03
CA PHE A 20 -25.64 23.25 -10.74
C PHE A 20 -26.87 24.05 -10.43
N THR A 21 -26.66 25.31 -10.17
CA THR A 21 -27.71 26.27 -9.87
C THR A 21 -27.43 27.57 -10.61
N TYR A 22 -28.45 28.38 -10.84
CA TYR A 22 -28.31 29.71 -11.42
C TYR A 22 -29.20 30.72 -10.70
N ARG A 23 -28.91 31.98 -10.88
CA ARG A 23 -29.71 33.14 -10.50
C ARG A 23 -29.54 34.23 -11.54
N GLU A 24 -30.65 34.86 -11.92
CA GLU A 24 -30.63 36.04 -12.77
C GLU A 24 -30.27 37.27 -11.93
N ILE A 25 -29.34 38.06 -12.40
CA ILE A 25 -28.87 39.28 -11.76
C ILE A 25 -28.89 40.44 -12.77
N PRO A 26 -29.08 41.71 -12.36
CA PRO A 26 -28.99 42.86 -13.26
C PRO A 26 -27.58 43.06 -13.83
N ASP A 27 -27.47 43.57 -15.06
CA ASP A 27 -26.19 43.71 -15.80
C ASP A 27 -25.10 44.51 -15.06
N ASN A 28 -25.45 45.42 -14.18
CA ASN A 28 -24.52 46.26 -13.42
C ASN A 28 -24.37 45.85 -11.95
N HIS A 29 -24.78 44.62 -11.60
CA HIS A 29 -24.70 44.16 -10.21
C HIS A 29 -23.29 43.65 -9.87
N VAL A 30 -22.73 44.13 -8.75
CA VAL A 30 -21.43 43.62 -8.25
C VAL A 30 -21.72 42.35 -7.44
N LEU A 31 -21.14 41.24 -7.87
CA LEU A 31 -21.29 39.92 -7.22
C LEU A 31 -20.78 39.95 -5.78
N THR A 32 -21.58 39.44 -4.87
CA THR A 32 -21.26 39.27 -3.46
C THR A 32 -21.68 37.89 -2.98
N THR A 33 -21.21 37.46 -1.81
CA THR A 33 -21.62 36.19 -1.19
C THR A 33 -23.13 36.13 -0.86
N GLU A 34 -23.82 37.26 -0.79
CA GLU A 34 -25.28 37.31 -0.60
C GLU A 34 -26.04 36.83 -1.86
N ASP A 35 -25.40 36.87 -3.01
CA ASP A 35 -26.00 36.39 -4.27
C ASP A 35 -26.07 34.88 -4.37
N GLU A 36 -25.39 34.16 -3.51
CA GLU A 36 -25.50 32.69 -3.39
C GLU A 36 -26.82 32.21 -2.75
N LYS A 37 -27.73 33.13 -2.46
CA LYS A 37 -29.07 32.84 -1.91
C LYS A 37 -30.13 32.81 -3.02
N HIS A 38 -31.23 32.09 -2.77
CA HIS A 38 -32.37 31.98 -3.69
C HIS A 38 -31.97 31.46 -5.10
N LEU A 39 -31.04 30.52 -5.16
CA LEU A 39 -30.59 29.90 -6.38
C LEU A 39 -31.66 28.94 -6.94
N VAL A 40 -31.81 28.95 -8.25
CA VAL A 40 -32.67 28.01 -8.99
C VAL A 40 -31.85 26.77 -9.35
N PHE A 41 -32.32 25.60 -8.96
CA PHE A 41 -31.65 24.35 -9.25
C PHE A 41 -31.78 24.01 -10.74
N LEU A 42 -30.66 23.80 -11.42
CA LEU A 42 -30.59 23.46 -12.84
C LEU A 42 -30.50 21.95 -13.04
N GLY A 43 -29.57 21.28 -12.32
CA GLY A 43 -29.37 19.85 -12.48
C GLY A 43 -28.19 19.30 -11.69
N LEU A 44 -27.99 17.99 -11.83
CA LEU A 44 -26.81 17.28 -11.32
C LEU A 44 -25.97 16.84 -12.52
N ILE A 45 -24.65 16.98 -12.39
CA ILE A 45 -23.67 16.36 -13.28
C ILE A 45 -22.90 15.35 -12.47
N ALA A 46 -22.83 14.12 -12.95
CA ALA A 46 -22.10 13.02 -12.34
C ALA A 46 -20.87 12.70 -13.18
N MET A 47 -19.71 12.59 -12.56
CA MET A 47 -18.44 12.32 -13.20
C MET A 47 -17.82 11.05 -12.62
N MET A 48 -17.16 10.26 -13.45
CA MET A 48 -16.39 9.08 -13.04
C MET A 48 -14.95 9.25 -13.48
N ASP A 49 -14.05 8.98 -12.54
CA ASP A 49 -12.65 8.71 -12.84
C ASP A 49 -12.44 7.20 -12.59
N PRO A 50 -12.48 6.37 -13.66
CA PRO A 50 -12.45 4.93 -13.48
C PRO A 50 -11.07 4.48 -12.97
N PRO A 51 -11.02 3.46 -12.10
CA PRO A 51 -9.76 2.87 -11.70
C PRO A 51 -8.96 2.38 -12.92
N ARG A 52 -7.66 2.58 -12.90
CA ARG A 52 -6.78 2.07 -13.95
C ARG A 52 -6.87 0.54 -14.00
N PRO A 53 -6.98 -0.09 -15.18
CA PRO A 53 -7.06 -1.55 -15.31
C PRO A 53 -5.90 -2.28 -14.62
N GLU A 54 -4.70 -1.71 -14.70
CA GLU A 54 -3.48 -2.25 -14.07
C GLU A 54 -3.60 -2.28 -12.54
N ALA A 55 -4.30 -1.31 -11.94
CA ALA A 55 -4.51 -1.26 -10.49
C ALA A 55 -5.44 -2.38 -10.00
N ILE A 56 -6.43 -2.77 -10.81
CA ILE A 56 -7.32 -3.90 -10.50
C ILE A 56 -6.52 -5.21 -10.49
N GLN A 57 -5.70 -5.43 -11.52
CA GLN A 57 -4.86 -6.62 -11.61
C GLN A 57 -3.83 -6.65 -10.48
N ALA A 58 -3.15 -5.53 -10.21
CA ALA A 58 -2.18 -5.42 -9.13
C ALA A 58 -2.81 -5.67 -7.74
N GLY A 59 -4.05 -5.22 -7.51
CA GLY A 59 -4.81 -5.53 -6.30
C GLY A 59 -5.06 -7.04 -6.12
N ALA A 60 -5.42 -7.73 -7.21
CA ALA A 60 -5.59 -9.18 -7.20
C ALA A 60 -4.27 -9.92 -6.94
N ASP A 61 -3.17 -9.44 -7.53
CA ASP A 61 -1.83 -10.00 -7.33
C ASP A 61 -1.32 -9.78 -5.90
N ALA A 62 -1.54 -8.58 -5.34
CA ALA A 62 -1.27 -8.29 -3.94
C ALA A 62 -1.98 -9.27 -3.01
N LYS A 63 -3.27 -9.48 -3.25
CA LYS A 63 -4.09 -10.42 -2.46
C LYS A 63 -3.56 -11.86 -2.55
N ARG A 64 -3.20 -12.33 -3.76
CA ARG A 64 -2.57 -13.66 -3.96
C ARG A 64 -1.22 -13.77 -3.25
N ALA A 65 -0.48 -12.68 -3.17
CA ALA A 65 0.80 -12.61 -2.46
C ALA A 65 0.65 -12.49 -0.94
N GLY A 66 -0.59 -12.52 -0.39
CA GLY A 66 -0.88 -12.36 1.03
C GLY A 66 -0.75 -10.93 1.55
N ILE A 67 -0.75 -9.95 0.65
CA ILE A 67 -0.70 -8.52 0.98
C ILE A 67 -2.12 -7.99 1.08
N ARG A 68 -2.46 -7.37 2.20
CA ARG A 68 -3.74 -6.69 2.39
C ARG A 68 -3.64 -5.26 1.89
N THR A 69 -4.42 -4.93 0.88
CA THR A 69 -4.56 -3.56 0.41
C THR A 69 -5.65 -2.84 1.21
N VAL A 70 -5.37 -1.60 1.62
CA VAL A 70 -6.27 -0.72 2.37
C VAL A 70 -6.36 0.61 1.63
N MET A 71 -7.57 1.08 1.38
CA MET A 71 -7.80 2.37 0.74
C MET A 71 -7.93 3.48 1.78
N ILE A 72 -7.13 4.53 1.61
CA ILE A 72 -7.16 5.74 2.43
C ILE A 72 -7.38 6.93 1.50
N THR A 73 -8.48 7.66 1.65
CA THR A 73 -8.87 8.72 0.72
C THR A 73 -9.54 9.91 1.40
N GLY A 74 -9.46 11.08 0.75
CA GLY A 74 -10.23 12.27 1.09
C GLY A 74 -11.69 12.22 0.62
N ASP A 75 -12.07 11.27 -0.23
CA ASP A 75 -13.39 11.13 -0.82
C ASP A 75 -14.47 10.77 0.19
N HIS A 76 -15.72 10.94 -0.25
CA HIS A 76 -16.87 10.53 0.54
C HIS A 76 -16.93 9.01 0.71
N LYS A 77 -17.35 8.53 1.89
CA LYS A 77 -17.40 7.11 2.27
C LYS A 77 -18.12 6.22 1.24
N ILE A 78 -19.24 6.70 0.68
CA ILE A 78 -20.03 5.93 -0.29
C ILE A 78 -19.25 5.74 -1.59
N THR A 79 -18.67 6.82 -2.12
CA THR A 79 -17.84 6.81 -3.33
C THR A 79 -16.59 5.95 -3.14
N ALA A 80 -15.86 6.16 -2.03
CA ALA A 80 -14.67 5.37 -1.69
C ALA A 80 -14.96 3.86 -1.61
N ARG A 81 -16.11 3.48 -1.00
CA ARG A 81 -16.53 2.08 -0.94
C ARG A 81 -16.85 1.51 -2.32
N ALA A 82 -17.50 2.28 -3.19
CA ALA A 82 -17.81 1.86 -4.55
C ALA A 82 -16.53 1.61 -5.37
N ILE A 83 -15.57 2.53 -5.32
CA ILE A 83 -14.26 2.39 -5.97
C ILE A 83 -13.49 1.20 -5.39
N ALA A 84 -13.44 1.05 -4.07
CA ALA A 84 -12.77 -0.06 -3.42
C ALA A 84 -13.38 -1.43 -3.79
N LYS A 85 -14.70 -1.48 -4.05
CA LYS A 85 -15.38 -2.67 -4.56
C LYS A 85 -14.95 -3.00 -5.99
N GLN A 86 -14.85 -1.99 -6.87
CA GLN A 86 -14.35 -2.16 -8.24
C GLN A 86 -12.90 -2.66 -8.29
N LEU A 87 -12.06 -2.17 -7.37
CA LEU A 87 -10.67 -2.60 -7.20
C LEU A 87 -10.50 -3.97 -6.50
N GLY A 88 -11.60 -4.60 -6.05
CA GLY A 88 -11.53 -5.85 -5.30
C GLY A 88 -10.97 -5.74 -3.87
N ILE A 89 -10.77 -4.51 -3.38
CA ILE A 89 -10.28 -4.21 -2.01
C ILE A 89 -11.40 -4.43 -0.98
N TYR A 90 -12.64 -3.98 -1.31
CA TYR A 90 -13.81 -4.12 -0.46
C TYR A 90 -14.60 -5.37 -0.81
N GLN A 91 -14.89 -6.21 0.18
CA GLN A 91 -15.72 -7.42 0.06
C GLN A 91 -16.93 -7.35 1.01
N GLU A 92 -17.87 -8.26 0.84
CA GLU A 92 -19.02 -8.38 1.74
C GLU A 92 -18.54 -8.75 3.15
N GLY A 93 -18.98 -7.99 4.14
CA GLY A 93 -18.52 -8.12 5.53
C GLY A 93 -17.36 -7.20 5.91
N ASP A 94 -16.70 -6.54 4.95
CA ASP A 94 -15.69 -5.53 5.24
C ASP A 94 -16.32 -4.20 5.70
N LEU A 95 -15.52 -3.41 6.42
CA LEU A 95 -15.93 -2.11 6.96
C LEU A 95 -15.28 -0.98 6.18
N ALA A 96 -16.07 0.07 5.97
CA ALA A 96 -15.59 1.38 5.55
C ALA A 96 -15.87 2.38 6.69
N VAL A 97 -14.87 3.16 7.09
CA VAL A 97 -14.99 4.15 8.18
C VAL A 97 -14.59 5.54 7.72
N THR A 98 -15.18 6.56 8.32
CA THR A 98 -14.78 7.95 8.11
C THR A 98 -13.78 8.40 9.16
N GLY A 99 -13.08 9.52 8.93
CA GLY A 99 -12.21 10.13 9.93
C GLY A 99 -12.93 10.38 11.25
N ARG A 100 -14.17 10.88 11.22
CA ARG A 100 -14.99 11.10 12.45
C ARG A 100 -15.30 9.81 13.19
N GLU A 101 -15.63 8.74 12.47
CA GLU A 101 -15.85 7.42 13.08
C GLU A 101 -14.55 6.88 13.67
N LEU A 102 -13.42 7.12 13.01
CA LEU A 102 -12.10 6.75 13.50
C LEU A 102 -11.72 7.54 14.77
N ASP A 103 -12.02 8.84 14.85
CA ASP A 103 -11.80 9.66 16.06
C ASP A 103 -12.60 9.15 17.26
N ALA A 104 -13.81 8.68 17.02
CA ALA A 104 -14.67 8.14 18.06
C ALA A 104 -14.23 6.75 18.56
N MET A 105 -13.38 6.04 17.81
CA MET A 105 -12.88 4.72 18.20
C MET A 105 -11.73 4.81 19.20
N SER A 106 -11.80 4.02 20.27
CA SER A 106 -10.67 3.78 21.14
C SER A 106 -9.57 2.97 20.42
N GLU A 107 -8.33 3.03 20.94
CA GLU A 107 -7.23 2.21 20.37
C GLU A 107 -7.52 0.71 20.40
N LYS A 108 -8.18 0.24 21.46
CA LYS A 108 -8.57 -1.17 21.59
C LYS A 108 -9.60 -1.55 20.53
N GLU A 109 -10.63 -0.74 20.36
CA GLU A 109 -11.68 -0.97 19.36
C GLU A 109 -11.11 -0.92 17.93
N LEU A 110 -10.20 0.01 17.65
CA LEU A 110 -9.50 0.07 16.36
C LEU A 110 -8.70 -1.23 16.12
N GLN A 111 -7.96 -1.72 17.11
CA GLN A 111 -7.19 -2.96 16.99
C GLN A 111 -8.08 -4.20 16.74
N GLU A 112 -9.25 -4.28 17.37
CA GLU A 112 -10.19 -5.37 17.17
C GLU A 112 -10.83 -5.35 15.76
N LYS A 113 -11.14 -4.15 15.23
CA LYS A 113 -11.79 -3.98 13.93
C LYS A 113 -10.81 -3.83 12.76
N LEU A 114 -9.52 -3.64 13.02
CA LEU A 114 -8.51 -3.25 12.04
C LEU A 114 -8.51 -4.16 10.80
N GLU A 115 -8.60 -5.48 10.99
CA GLU A 115 -8.60 -6.44 9.89
C GLU A 115 -9.91 -6.47 9.08
N LYS A 116 -10.97 -5.89 9.59
CA LYS A 116 -12.24 -5.76 8.86
C LYS A 116 -12.33 -4.43 8.11
N ILE A 117 -11.60 -3.41 8.56
CA ILE A 117 -11.63 -2.09 7.92
C ILE A 117 -10.69 -2.13 6.70
N CYS A 118 -11.23 -1.93 5.52
CA CYS A 118 -10.47 -1.85 4.28
C CYS A 118 -10.56 -0.48 3.58
N VAL A 119 -11.46 0.42 4.04
CA VAL A 119 -11.63 1.76 3.49
C VAL A 119 -11.69 2.78 4.62
N TYR A 120 -10.82 3.79 4.53
CA TYR A 120 -10.81 4.97 5.39
C TYR A 120 -11.08 6.20 4.53
N ALA A 121 -12.23 6.86 4.75
CA ALA A 121 -12.73 7.96 3.96
C ALA A 121 -12.69 9.29 4.73
N ARG A 122 -12.45 10.41 4.07
CA ARG A 122 -12.36 11.76 4.68
C ARG A 122 -11.44 11.81 5.90
N VAL A 123 -10.25 11.27 5.73
CA VAL A 123 -9.23 11.20 6.79
C VAL A 123 -8.26 12.38 6.72
N SER A 124 -7.80 12.83 7.89
CA SER A 124 -6.73 13.82 8.04
C SER A 124 -5.34 13.16 8.02
N PRO A 125 -4.25 13.94 7.93
CA PRO A 125 -2.89 13.40 8.04
C PRO A 125 -2.64 12.61 9.34
N GLU A 126 -3.18 13.06 10.47
CA GLU A 126 -3.07 12.38 11.76
C GLU A 126 -3.73 10.99 11.74
N HIS A 127 -4.88 10.88 11.06
CA HIS A 127 -5.53 9.59 10.87
C HIS A 127 -4.67 8.61 10.09
N LYS A 128 -3.96 9.07 9.05
CA LYS A 128 -3.05 8.22 8.26
C LYS A 128 -1.94 7.65 9.13
N ILE A 129 -1.31 8.48 9.98
CA ILE A 129 -0.30 8.04 10.96
C ILE A 129 -0.89 7.03 11.95
N ARG A 130 -2.10 7.29 12.45
CA ARG A 130 -2.80 6.39 13.39
C ARG A 130 -3.05 5.02 12.79
N ILE A 131 -3.50 4.97 11.52
CA ILE A 131 -3.74 3.72 10.78
C ILE A 131 -2.43 2.93 10.61
N VAL A 132 -1.35 3.60 10.17
CA VAL A 132 -0.02 2.98 10.03
C VAL A 132 0.44 2.37 11.36
N LYS A 133 0.41 3.16 12.45
CA LYS A 133 0.76 2.68 13.79
C LYS A 133 -0.09 1.49 14.25
N ALA A 134 -1.38 1.50 13.94
CA ALA A 134 -2.29 0.42 14.32
C ALA A 134 -1.90 -0.91 13.65
N TRP A 135 -1.55 -0.89 12.37
CA TRP A 135 -1.07 -2.06 11.65
C TRP A 135 0.32 -2.53 12.13
N GLN A 136 1.26 -1.59 12.36
CA GLN A 136 2.58 -1.89 12.92
C GLN A 136 2.47 -2.54 14.31
N LYS A 137 1.56 -2.06 15.16
CA LYS A 137 1.30 -2.63 16.49
C LYS A 137 0.78 -4.06 16.43
N LYS A 138 0.14 -4.46 15.32
CA LYS A 138 -0.24 -5.86 15.02
C LYS A 138 0.92 -6.71 14.48
N GLY A 139 2.12 -6.18 14.39
CA GLY A 139 3.30 -6.87 13.85
C GLY A 139 3.29 -6.99 12.32
N ARG A 140 2.55 -6.12 11.62
CA ARG A 140 2.53 -6.08 10.16
C ARG A 140 3.54 -5.07 9.63
N ILE A 141 4.23 -5.43 8.56
CA ILE A 141 5.04 -4.49 7.76
C ILE A 141 4.09 -3.67 6.90
N VAL A 142 4.14 -2.36 7.03
CA VAL A 142 3.24 -1.41 6.38
C VAL A 142 3.96 -0.65 5.28
N SER A 143 3.49 -0.79 4.05
CA SER A 143 3.83 0.13 2.97
C SER A 143 2.75 1.19 2.84
N MET A 144 3.11 2.46 2.86
CA MET A 144 2.22 3.60 2.69
C MET A 144 2.53 4.31 1.38
N THR A 145 1.51 4.56 0.56
CA THR A 145 1.65 5.35 -0.67
C THR A 145 1.02 6.71 -0.52
N GLY A 146 1.62 7.73 -1.13
CA GLY A 146 1.09 9.09 -1.12
C GLY A 146 1.77 9.98 -2.14
N ASP A 147 1.12 11.11 -2.46
CA ASP A 147 1.58 12.09 -3.46
C ASP A 147 1.67 13.52 -2.89
N GLY A 148 1.02 13.79 -1.78
CA GLY A 148 0.87 15.12 -1.20
C GLY A 148 1.71 15.38 0.05
N VAL A 149 1.84 16.67 0.38
CA VAL A 149 2.45 17.14 1.63
C VAL A 149 1.76 16.51 2.85
N ASN A 150 0.44 16.29 2.77
CA ASN A 150 -0.35 15.69 3.82
C ASN A 150 -0.05 14.19 4.05
N ASP A 151 0.63 13.55 3.11
CA ASP A 151 1.03 12.15 3.19
C ASP A 151 2.41 11.97 3.83
N ALA A 152 3.29 12.97 3.69
CA ALA A 152 4.67 12.89 4.08
C ALA A 152 4.91 12.37 5.52
N PRO A 153 4.16 12.81 6.57
CA PRO A 153 4.32 12.27 7.91
C PRO A 153 3.95 10.78 8.03
N ALA A 154 2.98 10.31 7.25
CA ALA A 154 2.58 8.91 7.23
C ALA A 154 3.54 8.06 6.39
N LEU A 155 4.06 8.59 5.27
CA LEU A 155 5.13 7.96 4.47
C LEU A 155 6.36 7.71 5.33
N LYS A 156 6.86 8.74 6.02
CA LYS A 156 8.02 8.63 6.92
C LYS A 156 7.78 7.69 8.09
N ARG A 157 6.52 7.50 8.53
CA ARG A 157 6.18 6.63 9.65
C ARG A 157 6.02 5.17 9.25
N ALA A 158 5.67 4.88 8.01
CA ALA A 158 5.53 3.53 7.49
C ALA A 158 6.86 2.77 7.54
N ASP A 159 6.83 1.45 7.39
CA ASP A 159 8.05 0.65 7.25
C ASP A 159 8.64 0.82 5.85
N ILE A 160 7.79 1.15 4.86
CA ILE A 160 8.18 1.50 3.49
C ILE A 160 7.25 2.63 3.01
N GLY A 161 7.75 3.85 2.99
CA GLY A 161 7.08 4.99 2.37
C GLY A 161 7.30 4.98 0.86
N VAL A 162 6.22 5.15 0.08
CA VAL A 162 6.25 5.15 -1.38
C VAL A 162 5.63 6.43 -1.92
N ALA A 163 6.41 7.28 -2.59
CA ALA A 163 5.92 8.51 -3.20
C ALA A 163 5.71 8.35 -4.71
N MET A 164 4.76 9.10 -5.25
CA MET A 164 4.58 9.25 -6.68
C MET A 164 5.68 10.15 -7.27
N GLY A 165 6.27 9.73 -8.39
CA GLY A 165 7.42 10.42 -8.99
C GLY A 165 7.01 11.55 -9.92
N ILE A 166 5.90 11.39 -10.65
CA ILE A 166 5.39 12.39 -11.60
C ILE A 166 4.49 13.41 -10.89
N THR A 167 3.46 12.92 -10.20
CA THR A 167 2.46 13.78 -9.54
C THR A 167 2.81 14.13 -8.09
N GLY A 168 3.76 13.40 -7.49
CA GLY A 168 4.16 13.60 -6.10
C GLY A 168 4.89 14.92 -5.86
N THR A 169 4.57 15.56 -4.72
CA THR A 169 5.28 16.74 -4.25
C THR A 169 6.70 16.39 -3.78
N GLU A 170 7.65 17.33 -3.87
CA GLU A 170 9.01 17.12 -3.36
C GLU A 170 9.02 16.71 -1.88
N VAL A 171 8.12 17.27 -1.07
CA VAL A 171 7.98 16.91 0.36
C VAL A 171 7.58 15.44 0.55
N ALA A 172 6.71 14.91 -0.32
CA ALA A 172 6.34 13.49 -0.28
C ALA A 172 7.51 12.60 -0.73
N LYS A 173 8.24 13.01 -1.77
CA LYS A 173 9.42 12.29 -2.27
C LYS A 173 10.55 12.24 -1.23
N ASP A 174 10.82 13.36 -0.56
CA ASP A 174 11.84 13.44 0.51
C ASP A 174 11.48 12.59 1.75
N ALA A 175 10.19 12.37 1.99
CA ALA A 175 9.72 11.56 3.11
C ALA A 175 9.64 10.06 2.80
N ALA A 176 9.77 9.66 1.55
CA ALA A 176 9.57 8.29 1.09
C ALA A 176 10.89 7.51 0.97
N ASP A 177 10.82 6.20 1.14
CA ASP A 177 11.94 5.28 0.91
C ASP A 177 12.03 4.85 -0.57
N MET A 178 10.92 4.96 -1.30
CA MET A 178 10.80 4.56 -2.71
C MET A 178 10.03 5.62 -3.49
N ILE A 179 10.46 5.90 -4.72
CA ILE A 179 9.77 6.82 -5.65
C ILE A 179 9.35 6.02 -6.89
N LEU A 180 8.05 6.06 -7.22
CA LEU A 180 7.49 5.42 -8.41
C LEU A 180 7.61 6.36 -9.61
N LEU A 181 8.52 6.08 -10.52
CA LEU A 181 8.77 6.93 -11.69
C LEU A 181 7.61 6.94 -12.71
N ASP A 182 6.71 5.97 -12.63
CA ASP A 182 5.56 5.78 -13.51
C ASP A 182 4.20 6.05 -12.84
N ASP A 183 4.21 6.46 -11.58
CA ASP A 183 3.01 6.66 -10.74
C ASP A 183 2.03 5.47 -10.79
N ASN A 184 2.56 4.25 -10.92
CA ASN A 184 1.75 3.06 -11.10
C ASN A 184 1.82 2.13 -9.88
N PHE A 185 0.68 1.88 -9.26
CA PHE A 185 0.57 0.95 -8.13
C PHE A 185 1.05 -0.47 -8.47
N ALA A 186 0.93 -0.92 -9.73
CA ALA A 186 1.40 -2.24 -10.17
C ALA A 186 2.92 -2.40 -9.99
N THR A 187 3.68 -1.32 -10.11
CA THR A 187 5.14 -1.31 -9.92
C THR A 187 5.54 -1.65 -8.49
N ILE A 188 4.72 -1.28 -7.49
CA ILE A 188 4.93 -1.69 -6.09
C ILE A 188 4.87 -3.21 -5.97
N ILE A 189 3.90 -3.85 -6.62
CA ILE A 189 3.73 -5.30 -6.56
C ILE A 189 4.91 -6.00 -7.24
N GLN A 190 5.41 -5.46 -8.36
CA GLN A 190 6.63 -5.97 -9.00
C GLN A 190 7.86 -5.83 -8.08
N ALA A 191 8.01 -4.70 -7.40
CA ALA A 191 9.08 -4.51 -6.43
C ALA A 191 9.03 -5.53 -5.29
N VAL A 192 7.83 -5.84 -4.77
CA VAL A 192 7.64 -6.89 -3.75
C VAL A 192 8.04 -8.27 -4.28
N VAL A 193 7.63 -8.62 -5.51
CA VAL A 193 7.99 -9.91 -6.14
C VAL A 193 9.51 -10.00 -6.31
N ASN A 194 10.14 -8.96 -6.83
CA ASN A 194 11.58 -8.90 -7.01
C ASN A 194 12.34 -8.99 -5.68
N GLY A 195 11.90 -8.25 -4.65
CA GLY A 195 12.48 -8.31 -3.32
C GLY A 195 12.40 -9.71 -2.70
N ARG A 196 11.26 -10.40 -2.84
CA ARG A 196 11.09 -11.78 -2.39
C ARG A 196 12.00 -12.75 -3.15
N ASN A 197 12.22 -12.54 -4.44
CA ASN A 197 13.14 -13.34 -5.25
C ASN A 197 14.59 -13.12 -4.79
N VAL A 198 15.01 -11.87 -4.61
CA VAL A 198 16.35 -11.53 -4.09
C VAL A 198 16.57 -12.17 -2.71
N TYR A 199 15.62 -12.03 -1.79
CA TYR A 199 15.72 -12.67 -0.47
C TYR A 199 15.84 -14.19 -0.57
N ARG A 200 15.07 -14.83 -1.44
CA ARG A 200 15.14 -16.29 -1.66
C ARG A 200 16.51 -16.68 -2.20
N ASN A 201 17.07 -15.93 -3.16
CA ASN A 201 18.38 -16.20 -3.72
C ASN A 201 19.48 -16.06 -2.66
N ILE A 202 19.45 -15.00 -1.85
CA ILE A 202 20.38 -14.82 -0.71
C ILE A 202 20.28 -16.01 0.26
N LYS A 203 19.06 -16.40 0.63
CA LYS A 203 18.84 -17.56 1.51
C LYS A 203 19.39 -18.84 0.92
N ASN A 204 19.18 -19.09 -0.38
CA ASN A 204 19.70 -20.27 -1.06
C ASN A 204 21.24 -20.27 -1.12
N ALA A 205 21.86 -19.11 -1.40
CA ALA A 205 23.32 -18.98 -1.39
C ALA A 205 23.90 -19.27 0.02
N ILE A 206 23.30 -18.71 1.07
CA ILE A 206 23.71 -18.99 2.45
C ILE A 206 23.56 -20.48 2.79
N LEU A 207 22.43 -21.10 2.43
CA LEU A 207 22.21 -22.52 2.69
C LEU A 207 23.21 -23.40 1.94
N PHE A 208 23.55 -23.05 0.70
CA PHE A 208 24.57 -23.75 -0.08
C PHE A 208 25.94 -23.70 0.60
N LEU A 209 26.42 -22.51 0.98
CA LEU A 209 27.69 -22.31 1.66
C LEU A 209 27.77 -23.04 3.02
N LEU A 210 26.72 -22.93 3.82
CA LEU A 210 26.64 -23.62 5.11
C LEU A 210 26.59 -25.13 4.94
N SER A 211 25.89 -25.65 3.95
CA SER A 211 25.78 -27.09 3.68
C SER A 211 27.13 -27.72 3.30
N GLY A 212 27.88 -27.03 2.44
CA GLY A 212 29.23 -27.50 2.03
C GLY A 212 30.19 -27.55 3.22
N ASN A 213 30.24 -26.47 4.01
CA ASN A 213 31.10 -26.40 5.21
C ASN A 213 30.68 -27.44 6.26
N MET A 214 29.37 -27.61 6.49
CA MET A 214 28.86 -28.61 7.43
C MET A 214 29.22 -30.05 6.98
N ALA A 215 29.12 -30.34 5.69
CA ALA A 215 29.50 -31.64 5.14
C ALA A 215 30.98 -31.95 5.40
N ALA A 216 31.88 -30.98 5.21
CA ALA A 216 33.31 -31.11 5.50
C ALA A 216 33.57 -31.36 7.02
N ILE A 217 32.91 -30.62 7.88
CA ILE A 217 33.02 -30.78 9.35
C ILE A 217 32.54 -32.20 9.75
N LEU A 218 31.39 -32.62 9.26
CA LEU A 218 30.84 -33.96 9.58
C LEU A 218 31.73 -35.08 9.06
N ALA A 219 32.33 -34.92 7.87
CA ALA A 219 33.27 -35.91 7.31
C ALA A 219 34.52 -36.06 8.17
N VAL A 220 35.12 -34.93 8.60
CA VAL A 220 36.28 -34.94 9.51
C VAL A 220 35.92 -35.54 10.89
N LEU A 221 34.77 -35.17 11.44
CA LEU A 221 34.30 -35.69 12.72
C LEU A 221 34.08 -37.21 12.65
N TYR A 222 33.42 -37.70 11.60
CA TYR A 222 33.17 -39.10 11.41
C TYR A 222 34.46 -39.92 11.28
N THR A 223 35.40 -39.47 10.44
CA THR A 223 36.69 -40.19 10.24
C THR A 223 37.53 -40.17 11.52
N SER A 224 37.52 -39.08 12.27
CA SER A 224 38.21 -38.98 13.57
C SER A 224 37.62 -39.96 14.61
N LEU A 225 36.32 -40.06 14.72
CA LEU A 225 35.65 -40.98 15.65
C LEU A 225 35.80 -42.45 15.24
N ALA A 226 35.86 -42.72 13.93
CA ALA A 226 36.03 -44.07 13.38
C ALA A 226 37.51 -44.54 13.33
N GLY A 227 38.47 -43.70 13.74
CA GLY A 227 39.90 -44.00 13.67
C GLY A 227 40.45 -44.11 12.25
N LEU A 228 39.73 -43.50 11.27
CA LEU A 228 40.13 -43.47 9.87
C LEU A 228 41.07 -42.27 9.56
N PRO A 229 41.84 -42.32 8.48
CA PRO A 229 42.65 -41.18 8.06
C PRO A 229 41.77 -39.95 7.79
N VAL A 230 42.27 -38.75 8.10
CA VAL A 230 41.55 -37.49 7.85
C VAL A 230 41.35 -37.32 6.33
N PRO A 231 40.13 -37.11 5.85
CA PRO A 231 39.79 -37.13 4.42
C PRO A 231 40.31 -35.91 3.64
N PHE A 232 40.61 -34.80 4.35
CA PHE A 232 40.99 -33.53 3.73
C PHE A 232 42.28 -32.99 4.35
N ALA A 233 43.27 -32.70 3.52
CA ALA A 233 44.36 -31.83 3.91
C ALA A 233 43.90 -30.34 3.91
N PRO A 234 44.53 -29.44 4.67
CA PRO A 234 44.18 -28.02 4.71
C PRO A 234 44.11 -27.36 3.32
N VAL A 235 44.97 -27.78 2.39
CA VAL A 235 44.96 -27.29 0.99
C VAL A 235 43.70 -27.69 0.25
N HIS A 236 43.14 -28.88 0.50
CA HIS A 236 41.90 -29.33 -0.14
C HIS A 236 40.71 -28.49 0.34
N LEU A 237 40.65 -28.14 1.63
CA LEU A 237 39.61 -27.28 2.18
C LEU A 237 39.69 -25.85 1.62
N LEU A 238 40.92 -25.34 1.48
CA LEU A 238 41.14 -24.02 0.85
C LEU A 238 40.68 -24.03 -0.62
N PHE A 239 40.98 -25.08 -1.36
CA PHE A 239 40.57 -25.23 -2.77
C PHE A 239 39.05 -25.32 -2.92
N ILE A 240 38.37 -26.07 -2.05
CA ILE A 240 36.91 -26.18 -2.03
C ILE A 240 36.31 -24.83 -1.76
N ASN A 241 36.74 -24.13 -0.70
CA ASN A 241 36.20 -22.82 -0.35
C ASN A 241 36.45 -21.77 -1.43
N LEU A 242 37.62 -21.75 -2.05
CA LEU A 242 37.99 -20.76 -3.06
C LEU A 242 37.30 -21.00 -4.40
N LEU A 243 37.26 -22.26 -4.87
CA LEU A 243 36.80 -22.59 -6.23
C LEU A 243 35.33 -23.02 -6.23
N THR A 244 34.93 -23.92 -5.34
CA THR A 244 33.62 -24.55 -5.35
C THR A 244 32.55 -23.66 -4.75
N ASP A 245 32.89 -22.90 -3.68
CA ASP A 245 31.92 -22.06 -3.00
C ASP A 245 31.82 -20.66 -3.62
N SER A 246 32.92 -20.13 -4.19
CA SER A 246 32.94 -18.79 -4.77
C SER A 246 32.15 -18.67 -6.09
N LEU A 247 32.24 -19.68 -6.96
CA LEU A 247 31.56 -19.65 -8.28
C LEU A 247 30.03 -19.61 -8.17
N PRO A 248 29.35 -20.46 -7.37
CA PRO A 248 27.91 -20.38 -7.18
C PRO A 248 27.45 -19.14 -6.37
N ALA A 249 28.35 -18.54 -5.58
CA ALA A 249 28.02 -17.32 -4.84
C ALA A 249 28.00 -16.06 -5.72
N ILE A 250 28.61 -16.12 -6.92
CA ILE A 250 28.64 -15.04 -7.91
C ILE A 250 27.43 -15.14 -8.86
N ALA A 251 26.88 -16.33 -9.07
CA ALA A 251 25.75 -16.60 -9.98
C ALA A 251 24.39 -16.30 -9.33
#